data_eb6a8b4ba6994ed7e8947ccff2adce64
#
_entry.id   eb6a8b4ba6994ed7e8947ccff2adce64
#
_cell.length_a   1.000
_cell.length_b   1.000
_cell.length_c   1.000
_cell.angle_alpha   90.00
_cell.angle_beta   90.00
_cell.angle_gamma   90.00
#
_symmetry.space_group_name_H-M   'P 1'
#
loop_
_entity.id
_entity.type
_entity.pdbx_description
1 polymer ?
#
loop_
_entity_poly.entity_id
_entity_poly.type
_entity_poly.pdbx_seq_one_letter_code
_entity_poly.pdbx_strand_id
1 'polypeptide(L)'
;NSIMIFSGANNAFTPDHVENSKHIITNSDFLIAQFESSLDSTVTAFKLAKENDVRTILNPAPARTDIPQELLATTDIIVPNETEAELITGIKVEDNDSLKAAADYFHSLGIEAVIITLGSKGAYYDIKDGKAGIIPAFKVAAVDTTAAGDTFIGALSTVLKADFSNIEDAIIYG
;
A
#
# COMPACT_ATOMS: atom_id res chain seq x y z
N ASN A 1 10.08 1.70 -20.57
CA ASN A 1 9.33 0.46 -20.75
C ASN A 1 7.88 0.78 -21.08
N SER A 2 7.26 -0.02 -21.96
CA SER A 2 5.83 0.04 -22.24
C SER A 2 5.23 -1.31 -21.86
N ILE A 3 4.19 -1.32 -21.03
CA ILE A 3 3.50 -2.53 -20.61
C ILE A 3 2.08 -2.47 -21.19
N MET A 4 1.67 -3.51 -21.88
CA MET A 4 0.32 -3.66 -22.37
C MET A 4 -0.44 -4.62 -21.45
N ILE A 5 -1.48 -4.11 -20.76
CA ILE A 5 -2.25 -4.88 -19.78
C ILE A 5 -3.61 -5.22 -20.38
N PHE A 6 -3.99 -6.47 -20.24
CA PHE A 6 -5.36 -6.95 -20.48
C PHE A 6 -5.88 -7.54 -19.16
N SER A 7 -6.87 -6.89 -18.57
CA SER A 7 -7.31 -7.20 -17.20
C SER A 7 -7.88 -8.62 -17.00
N GLY A 8 -8.41 -9.25 -18.06
CA GLY A 8 -8.84 -10.65 -18.02
C GLY A 8 -9.71 -10.99 -16.80
N ALA A 9 -9.29 -11.99 -16.02
CA ALA A 9 -9.99 -12.44 -14.82
C ALA A 9 -10.07 -11.39 -13.70
N ASN A 10 -9.16 -10.44 -13.65
CA ASN A 10 -9.19 -9.37 -12.64
C ASN A 10 -10.46 -8.51 -12.74
N ASN A 11 -10.95 -8.27 -13.98
CA ASN A 11 -12.22 -7.56 -14.19
C ASN A 11 -13.47 -8.41 -13.87
N ALA A 12 -13.32 -9.72 -13.82
CA ALA A 12 -14.42 -10.64 -13.48
C ALA A 12 -14.51 -10.89 -11.96
N PHE A 13 -13.57 -10.35 -11.17
CA PHE A 13 -13.60 -10.45 -9.72
C PHE A 13 -14.66 -9.51 -9.15
N THR A 14 -15.66 -10.06 -8.45
CA THR A 14 -16.83 -9.34 -7.94
C THR A 14 -16.88 -9.35 -6.41
N PRO A 15 -17.67 -8.46 -5.76
CA PRO A 15 -17.93 -8.52 -4.34
C PRO A 15 -18.42 -9.89 -3.83
N ASP A 16 -19.20 -10.63 -4.63
CA ASP A 16 -19.64 -11.98 -4.27
C ASP A 16 -18.47 -12.97 -4.10
N HIS A 17 -17.39 -12.82 -4.88
CA HIS A 17 -16.18 -13.62 -4.69
C HIS A 17 -15.49 -13.30 -3.36
N VAL A 18 -15.51 -12.03 -2.94
CA VAL A 18 -15.00 -11.59 -1.63
C VAL A 18 -15.80 -12.22 -0.50
N GLU A 19 -17.14 -12.14 -0.56
CA GLU A 19 -18.02 -12.72 0.45
C GLU A 19 -17.85 -14.25 0.56
N ASN A 20 -17.72 -14.94 -0.57
CA ASN A 20 -17.46 -16.38 -0.61
C ASN A 20 -16.08 -16.74 0.00
N SER A 21 -15.15 -15.80 0.02
CA SER A 21 -13.79 -15.95 0.58
C SER A 21 -13.67 -15.39 2.00
N LYS A 22 -14.77 -14.98 2.63
CA LYS A 22 -14.78 -14.36 3.97
C LYS A 22 -13.95 -15.13 4.98
N HIS A 23 -14.07 -16.46 5.01
CA HIS A 23 -13.34 -17.30 5.96
C HIS A 23 -11.82 -17.22 5.83
N ILE A 24 -11.29 -16.91 4.64
CA ILE A 24 -9.86 -16.69 4.41
C ILE A 24 -9.48 -15.33 4.97
N ILE A 25 -10.22 -14.29 4.61
CA ILE A 25 -9.95 -12.91 5.02
C ILE A 25 -9.95 -12.81 6.55
N THR A 26 -10.98 -13.32 7.21
CA THR A 26 -11.14 -13.21 8.68
C THR A 26 -10.12 -14.02 9.49
N ASN A 27 -9.35 -14.90 8.86
CA ASN A 27 -8.27 -15.68 9.50
C ASN A 27 -6.87 -15.24 9.02
N SER A 28 -6.77 -14.07 8.40
CA SER A 28 -5.51 -13.49 7.95
C SER A 28 -5.07 -12.36 8.88
N ASP A 29 -3.76 -12.10 8.97
CA ASP A 29 -3.22 -10.95 9.69
C ASP A 29 -3.34 -9.66 8.85
N PHE A 30 -3.16 -9.79 7.53
CA PHE A 30 -3.21 -8.69 6.58
C PHE A 30 -4.04 -9.03 5.35
N LEU A 31 -4.77 -8.03 4.86
CA LEU A 31 -5.38 -8.02 3.52
C LEU A 31 -4.64 -7.00 2.66
N ILE A 32 -4.07 -7.46 1.55
CA ILE A 32 -3.30 -6.61 0.63
C ILE A 32 -4.06 -6.49 -0.68
N ALA A 33 -4.18 -5.29 -1.22
CA ALA A 33 -4.75 -5.07 -2.54
C ALA A 33 -4.07 -3.93 -3.30
N GLN A 34 -4.31 -3.92 -4.61
CA GLN A 34 -3.88 -2.94 -5.60
C GLN A 34 -5.08 -2.48 -6.42
N PHE A 35 -4.85 -1.65 -7.46
CA PHE A 35 -5.90 -1.19 -8.38
C PHE A 35 -5.98 -2.01 -9.68
N GLU A 36 -5.45 -3.21 -9.69
CA GLU A 36 -5.51 -4.10 -10.85
C GLU A 36 -6.76 -4.99 -10.87
N SER A 37 -7.51 -5.04 -9.78
CA SER A 37 -8.81 -5.72 -9.69
C SER A 37 -9.96 -4.71 -9.59
N SER A 38 -11.21 -5.21 -9.54
CA SER A 38 -12.40 -4.37 -9.37
C SER A 38 -12.33 -3.56 -8.08
N LEU A 39 -12.52 -2.23 -8.16
CA LEU A 39 -12.55 -1.36 -6.98
C LEU A 39 -13.66 -1.74 -6.01
N ASP A 40 -14.84 -2.11 -6.52
CA ASP A 40 -15.97 -2.51 -5.68
C ASP A 40 -15.62 -3.74 -4.84
N SER A 41 -14.88 -4.69 -5.44
CA SER A 41 -14.40 -5.87 -4.72
C SER A 41 -13.33 -5.51 -3.69
N THR A 42 -12.43 -4.59 -4.02
CA THR A 42 -11.40 -4.12 -3.09
C THR A 42 -12.03 -3.37 -1.91
N VAL A 43 -13.00 -2.50 -2.16
CA VAL A 43 -13.77 -1.81 -1.11
C VAL A 43 -14.49 -2.80 -0.20
N THR A 44 -15.16 -3.80 -0.79
CA THR A 44 -15.86 -4.85 -0.03
C THR A 44 -14.89 -5.64 0.84
N ALA A 45 -13.74 -6.03 0.29
CA ALA A 45 -12.72 -6.79 1.01
C ALA A 45 -12.13 -5.97 2.18
N PHE A 46 -11.84 -4.68 1.97
CA PHE A 46 -11.28 -3.81 3.02
C PHE A 46 -12.28 -3.56 4.14
N LYS A 47 -13.56 -3.34 3.82
CA LYS A 47 -14.63 -3.24 4.83
C LYS A 47 -14.72 -4.52 5.67
N LEU A 48 -14.76 -5.67 4.99
CA LEU A 48 -14.81 -6.97 5.65
C LEU A 48 -13.60 -7.22 6.56
N ALA A 49 -12.41 -6.84 6.11
CA ALA A 49 -11.18 -6.91 6.90
C ALA A 49 -11.28 -6.05 8.17
N LYS A 50 -11.68 -4.78 8.04
CA LYS A 50 -11.83 -3.86 9.17
C LYS A 50 -12.88 -4.33 10.19
N GLU A 51 -13.99 -4.90 9.73
CA GLU A 51 -15.04 -5.47 10.59
C GLU A 51 -14.58 -6.68 11.40
N ASN A 52 -13.45 -7.29 11.03
CA ASN A 52 -12.91 -8.50 11.65
C ASN A 52 -11.47 -8.32 12.18
N ASP A 53 -11.05 -7.08 12.45
CA ASP A 53 -9.74 -6.73 13.01
C ASP A 53 -8.54 -7.18 12.15
N VAL A 54 -8.75 -7.39 10.85
CA VAL A 54 -7.69 -7.69 9.88
C VAL A 54 -7.12 -6.39 9.35
N ARG A 55 -5.80 -6.22 9.41
CA ARG A 55 -5.12 -5.03 8.90
C ARG A 55 -5.12 -4.97 7.38
N THR A 56 -5.27 -3.78 6.84
CA THR A 56 -5.36 -3.55 5.38
C THR A 56 -4.13 -2.82 4.86
N ILE A 57 -3.57 -3.31 3.76
CA ILE A 57 -2.45 -2.69 3.04
C ILE A 57 -2.90 -2.36 1.63
N LEU A 58 -2.90 -1.08 1.27
CA LEU A 58 -3.20 -0.62 -0.08
C LEU A 58 -1.90 -0.22 -0.79
N ASN A 59 -1.58 -0.91 -1.89
CA ASN A 59 -0.64 -0.39 -2.87
C ASN A 59 -1.45 0.33 -3.96
N PRO A 60 -1.38 1.66 -4.08
CA PRO A 60 -2.23 2.41 -5.00
C PRO A 60 -1.73 2.37 -6.45
N ALA A 61 -1.32 1.21 -6.92
CA ALA A 61 -0.82 0.93 -8.26
C ALA A 61 -1.85 0.14 -9.10
N PRO A 62 -2.00 0.45 -10.40
CA PRO A 62 -1.46 1.63 -11.09
C PRO A 62 -2.10 2.93 -10.59
N ALA A 63 -1.32 4.02 -10.63
CA ALA A 63 -1.73 5.33 -10.15
C ALA A 63 -3.07 5.81 -10.76
N ARG A 64 -3.99 6.29 -9.91
CA ARG A 64 -5.30 6.82 -10.31
C ARG A 64 -5.78 7.90 -9.35
N THR A 65 -6.69 8.76 -9.81
CA THR A 65 -7.24 9.88 -9.01
C THR A 65 -8.65 9.62 -8.51
N ASP A 66 -9.37 8.66 -9.08
CA ASP A 66 -10.76 8.32 -8.76
C ASP A 66 -10.84 7.22 -7.69
N ILE A 67 -10.11 7.39 -6.57
CA ILE A 67 -10.07 6.44 -5.46
C ILE A 67 -11.31 6.67 -4.58
N PRO A 68 -12.13 5.64 -4.32
CA PRO A 68 -13.27 5.78 -3.40
C PRO A 68 -12.81 6.20 -2.00
N GLN A 69 -13.45 7.24 -1.44
CA GLN A 69 -13.12 7.72 -0.10
C GLN A 69 -13.28 6.62 0.96
N GLU A 70 -14.25 5.74 0.80
CA GLU A 70 -14.48 4.61 1.70
C GLU A 70 -13.34 3.59 1.68
N LEU A 71 -12.63 3.41 0.54
CA LEU A 71 -11.44 2.57 0.47
C LEU A 71 -10.30 3.17 1.29
N LEU A 72 -10.04 4.47 1.13
CA LEU A 72 -9.02 5.16 1.91
C LEU A 72 -9.34 5.15 3.41
N ALA A 73 -10.60 5.33 3.78
CA ALA A 73 -11.05 5.30 5.18
C ALA A 73 -10.93 3.90 5.83
N THR A 74 -10.86 2.84 5.02
CA THR A 74 -10.65 1.46 5.50
C THR A 74 -9.24 0.93 5.28
N THR A 75 -8.31 1.80 4.87
CA THR A 75 -6.90 1.48 4.68
C THR A 75 -6.11 1.79 5.95
N ASP A 76 -5.39 0.81 6.50
CA ASP A 76 -4.49 1.03 7.64
C ASP A 76 -3.10 1.46 7.18
N ILE A 77 -2.60 0.85 6.11
CA ILE A 77 -1.27 1.11 5.54
C ILE A 77 -1.42 1.43 4.07
N ILE A 78 -0.80 2.51 3.62
CA ILE A 78 -0.69 2.82 2.20
C ILE A 78 0.78 2.77 1.76
N VAL A 79 1.05 2.12 0.61
CA VAL A 79 2.40 1.91 0.10
C VAL A 79 2.50 2.43 -1.35
N PRO A 80 2.50 3.74 -1.58
CA PRO A 80 2.73 4.33 -2.89
C PRO A 80 4.22 4.42 -3.23
N ASN A 81 4.54 4.56 -4.53
CA ASN A 81 5.80 5.14 -4.97
C ASN A 81 5.70 6.69 -5.04
N GLU A 82 6.82 7.37 -5.39
CA GLU A 82 6.87 8.84 -5.49
C GLU A 82 5.79 9.39 -6.45
N THR A 83 5.60 8.76 -7.61
CA THR A 83 4.61 9.19 -8.64
C THR A 83 3.17 8.98 -8.18
N GLU A 84 2.89 7.86 -7.54
CA GLU A 84 1.57 7.54 -6.99
C GLU A 84 1.21 8.49 -5.86
N ALA A 85 2.16 8.75 -4.95
CA ALA A 85 1.98 9.72 -3.88
C ALA A 85 1.68 11.12 -4.44
N GLU A 86 2.46 11.58 -5.42
CA GLU A 86 2.23 12.88 -6.08
C GLU A 86 0.86 12.94 -6.75
N LEU A 87 0.45 11.90 -7.48
CA LEU A 87 -0.83 11.89 -8.17
C LEU A 87 -2.03 11.96 -7.20
N ILE A 88 -1.94 11.25 -6.08
CA ILE A 88 -3.03 11.17 -5.10
C ILE A 88 -3.10 12.43 -4.24
N THR A 89 -1.95 12.92 -3.79
CA THR A 89 -1.89 14.06 -2.85
C THR A 89 -1.84 15.42 -3.55
N GLY A 90 -1.41 15.46 -4.81
CA GLY A 90 -1.07 16.70 -5.52
C GLY A 90 0.24 17.34 -5.05
N ILE A 91 0.99 16.66 -4.18
CA ILE A 91 2.25 17.15 -3.60
C ILE A 91 3.41 16.47 -4.31
N LYS A 92 4.27 17.25 -4.97
CA LYS A 92 5.47 16.74 -5.61
C LYS A 92 6.47 16.29 -4.55
N VAL A 93 6.90 15.03 -4.63
CA VAL A 93 7.83 14.42 -3.67
C VAL A 93 9.27 14.64 -4.14
N GLU A 94 9.97 15.57 -3.50
CA GLU A 94 11.36 15.94 -3.87
C GLU A 94 12.35 15.85 -2.70
N ASP A 95 11.87 16.09 -1.47
CA ASP A 95 12.66 16.18 -0.24
C ASP A 95 11.89 15.66 0.98
N ASN A 96 12.53 15.75 2.15
CA ASN A 96 11.92 15.28 3.40
C ASN A 96 10.66 16.06 3.80
N ASP A 97 10.59 17.36 3.49
CA ASP A 97 9.43 18.19 3.85
C ASP A 97 8.22 17.81 2.99
N SER A 98 8.42 17.56 1.70
CA SER A 98 7.37 17.11 0.79
C SER A 98 6.94 15.66 1.06
N LEU A 99 7.87 14.76 1.46
CA LEU A 99 7.54 13.42 1.95
C LEU A 99 6.63 13.48 3.18
N LYS A 100 7.00 14.32 4.16
CA LYS A 100 6.18 14.53 5.36
C LYS A 100 4.81 15.10 5.03
N ALA A 101 4.75 16.10 4.14
CA ALA A 101 3.48 16.70 3.72
C ALA A 101 2.56 15.67 3.01
N ALA A 102 3.13 14.80 2.18
CA ALA A 102 2.37 13.73 1.54
C ALA A 102 1.85 12.70 2.58
N ALA A 103 2.67 12.35 3.57
CA ALA A 103 2.25 11.46 4.65
C ALA A 103 1.15 12.11 5.51
N ASP A 104 1.26 13.38 5.85
CA ASP A 104 0.23 14.13 6.60
C ASP A 104 -1.11 14.16 5.85
N TYR A 105 -1.07 14.28 4.52
CA TYR A 105 -2.28 14.17 3.70
C TYR A 105 -2.93 12.79 3.90
N PHE A 106 -2.19 11.69 3.78
CA PHE A 106 -2.73 10.35 3.99
C PHE A 106 -3.24 10.15 5.42
N HIS A 107 -2.53 10.64 6.42
CA HIS A 107 -2.97 10.61 7.81
C HIS A 107 -4.27 11.39 8.05
N SER A 108 -4.49 12.48 7.30
CA SER A 108 -5.75 13.24 7.35
C SER A 108 -6.96 12.44 6.85
N LEU A 109 -6.72 11.42 6.01
CA LEU A 109 -7.74 10.49 5.50
C LEU A 109 -8.01 9.30 6.45
N GLY A 110 -7.28 9.23 7.59
CA GLY A 110 -7.45 8.17 8.59
C GLY A 110 -6.42 7.04 8.50
N ILE A 111 -5.51 7.07 7.53
CA ILE A 111 -4.48 6.04 7.35
C ILE A 111 -3.45 6.12 8.49
N GLU A 112 -3.16 4.99 9.14
CA GLU A 112 -2.27 4.93 10.30
C GLU A 112 -0.78 4.90 9.92
N ALA A 113 -0.42 4.20 8.84
CA ALA A 113 0.95 4.06 8.39
C ALA A 113 1.10 4.38 6.91
N VAL A 114 2.12 5.17 6.57
CA VAL A 114 2.48 5.54 5.19
C VAL A 114 3.88 5.04 4.92
N ILE A 115 4.08 4.33 3.80
CA ILE A 115 5.39 3.91 3.33
C ILE A 115 5.52 4.36 1.88
N ILE A 116 6.38 5.34 1.60
CA ILE A 116 6.61 5.83 0.24
C ILE A 116 7.91 5.21 -0.28
N THR A 117 7.82 4.38 -1.32
CA THR A 117 8.99 3.77 -1.94
C THR A 117 9.71 4.79 -2.83
N LEU A 118 11.04 4.92 -2.66
CA LEU A 118 11.90 5.92 -3.29
C LEU A 118 12.90 5.29 -4.26
N GLY A 119 12.61 4.11 -4.78
CA GLY A 119 13.48 3.34 -5.65
C GLY A 119 14.84 3.09 -5.02
N SER A 120 15.93 3.47 -5.70
CA SER A 120 17.30 3.25 -5.21
C SER A 120 17.66 4.05 -3.96
N LYS A 121 16.82 4.98 -3.53
CA LYS A 121 17.03 5.75 -2.28
C LYS A 121 16.50 4.98 -1.05
N GLY A 122 15.62 3.98 -1.24
CA GLY A 122 15.01 3.20 -0.17
C GLY A 122 13.52 3.48 0.00
N ALA A 123 13.05 3.60 1.23
CA ALA A 123 11.67 3.91 1.54
C ALA A 123 11.57 4.92 2.70
N TYR A 124 10.69 5.89 2.55
CA TYR A 124 10.24 6.75 3.65
C TYR A 124 9.08 6.05 4.35
N TYR A 125 9.03 6.13 5.68
CA TYR A 125 7.89 5.69 6.46
C TYR A 125 7.45 6.77 7.45
N ASP A 126 6.16 6.80 7.74
CA ASP A 126 5.57 7.69 8.74
C ASP A 126 4.41 6.96 9.43
N ILE A 127 4.45 6.88 10.74
CA ILE A 127 3.38 6.34 11.58
C ILE A 127 2.67 7.52 12.23
N LYS A 128 1.37 7.59 12.08
CA LYS A 128 0.54 8.65 12.66
C LYS A 128 0.82 8.79 14.16
N ASP A 129 1.14 10.02 14.58
CA ASP A 129 1.50 10.34 15.98
C ASP A 129 2.69 9.53 16.53
N GLY A 130 3.52 8.94 15.64
CA GLY A 130 4.60 8.06 15.99
C GLY A 130 5.94 8.42 15.35
N LYS A 131 6.64 7.40 14.88
CA LYS A 131 7.96 7.52 14.26
C LYS A 131 7.84 7.80 12.76
N ALA A 132 8.78 8.57 12.23
CA ALA A 132 8.99 8.74 10.80
C ALA A 132 10.49 8.68 10.48
N GLY A 133 10.83 8.26 9.26
CA GLY A 133 12.22 8.18 8.82
C GLY A 133 12.40 7.63 7.42
N ILE A 134 13.65 7.54 6.99
CA ILE A 134 14.04 6.93 5.72
C ILE A 134 14.92 5.71 6.00
N ILE A 135 14.54 4.58 5.44
CA ILE A 135 15.36 3.38 5.41
C ILE A 135 16.04 3.32 4.04
N PRO A 136 17.38 3.36 3.97
CA PRO A 136 18.10 3.35 2.70
C PRO A 136 18.01 1.98 2.02
N ALA A 137 17.94 1.97 0.69
CA ALA A 137 17.96 0.74 -0.09
C ALA A 137 19.36 0.08 -0.05
N PHE A 138 19.38 -1.23 -0.17
CA PHE A 138 20.59 -1.97 -0.45
C PHE A 138 21.12 -1.65 -1.86
N LYS A 139 22.44 -1.51 -2.00
CA LYS A 139 23.04 -1.28 -3.31
C LYS A 139 23.07 -2.59 -4.10
N VAL A 140 22.29 -2.65 -5.15
CA VAL A 140 22.22 -3.79 -6.07
C VAL A 140 22.36 -3.32 -7.51
N ALA A 141 22.84 -4.19 -8.39
CA ALA A 141 22.79 -3.98 -9.83
C ALA A 141 21.44 -4.50 -10.34
N ALA A 142 20.45 -3.63 -10.40
CA ALA A 142 19.14 -4.01 -10.90
C ALA A 142 19.19 -4.34 -12.40
N VAL A 143 18.72 -5.53 -12.77
CA VAL A 143 18.58 -5.98 -14.16
C VAL A 143 17.17 -5.73 -14.67
N ASP A 144 16.18 -6.00 -13.84
CA ASP A 144 14.75 -5.75 -14.09
C ASP A 144 14.09 -5.32 -12.79
N THR A 145 13.27 -4.26 -12.85
CA THR A 145 12.53 -3.71 -11.71
C THR A 145 11.05 -4.06 -11.74
N THR A 146 10.63 -4.92 -12.66
CA THR A 146 9.23 -5.40 -12.74
C THR A 146 8.88 -6.12 -11.44
N ALA A 147 7.72 -5.83 -10.89
CA ALA A 147 7.21 -6.37 -9.62
C ALA A 147 8.10 -6.12 -8.38
N ALA A 148 9.02 -5.14 -8.43
CA ALA A 148 9.82 -4.79 -7.26
C ALA A 148 8.93 -4.31 -6.08
N GLY A 149 7.92 -3.48 -6.38
CA GLY A 149 6.93 -3.03 -5.37
C GLY A 149 6.13 -4.19 -4.78
N ASP A 150 5.68 -5.12 -5.62
CA ASP A 150 4.91 -6.30 -5.18
C ASP A 150 5.75 -7.19 -4.27
N THR A 151 7.02 -7.43 -4.66
CA THR A 151 7.97 -8.22 -3.87
C THR A 151 8.25 -7.55 -2.53
N PHE A 152 8.47 -6.24 -2.52
CA PHE A 152 8.69 -5.45 -1.31
C PHE A 152 7.50 -5.58 -0.35
N ILE A 153 6.27 -5.36 -0.82
CA ILE A 153 5.06 -5.44 0.03
C ILE A 153 4.83 -6.87 0.50
N GLY A 154 5.02 -7.86 -0.38
CA GLY A 154 4.91 -9.27 -0.03
C GLY A 154 5.89 -9.67 1.08
N ALA A 155 7.17 -9.31 0.96
CA ALA A 155 8.17 -9.59 1.97
C ALA A 155 7.90 -8.83 3.28
N LEU A 156 7.66 -7.52 3.21
CA LEU A 156 7.31 -6.67 4.36
C LEU A 156 6.15 -7.27 5.17
N SER A 157 5.09 -7.70 4.52
CA SER A 157 3.88 -8.23 5.18
C SER A 157 4.12 -9.52 5.95
N THR A 158 5.16 -10.29 5.60
CA THR A 158 5.47 -11.57 6.30
C THR A 158 6.06 -11.36 7.68
N VAL A 159 6.65 -10.18 7.96
CA VAL A 159 7.33 -9.89 9.23
C VAL A 159 6.73 -8.70 9.98
N LEU A 160 5.93 -7.87 9.31
CA LEU A 160 5.31 -6.70 9.91
C LEU A 160 4.32 -7.12 11.00
N LYS A 161 4.40 -6.46 12.15
CA LYS A 161 3.42 -6.63 13.24
C LYS A 161 2.22 -5.71 13.03
N ALA A 162 1.04 -6.15 13.48
CA ALA A 162 -0.20 -5.40 13.35
C ALA A 162 -0.20 -4.03 14.09
N ASP A 163 0.66 -3.86 15.09
CA ASP A 163 0.87 -2.63 15.85
C ASP A 163 1.97 -1.71 15.26
N PHE A 164 2.58 -2.11 14.14
CA PHE A 164 3.67 -1.41 13.45
C PHE A 164 4.94 -1.20 14.28
N SER A 165 5.06 -1.85 15.44
CA SER A 165 6.19 -1.66 16.38
C SER A 165 7.55 -1.99 15.77
N ASN A 166 7.59 -2.80 14.71
CA ASN A 166 8.79 -3.24 14.00
C ASN A 166 8.84 -2.77 12.54
N ILE A 167 8.20 -1.62 12.22
CA ILE A 167 8.08 -1.17 10.82
C ILE A 167 9.44 -1.00 10.13
N GLU A 168 10.45 -0.53 10.87
CA GLU A 168 11.81 -0.35 10.33
C GLU A 168 12.43 -1.70 9.92
N ASP A 169 12.33 -2.71 10.78
CA ASP A 169 12.83 -4.06 10.48
C ASP A 169 12.06 -4.69 9.31
N ALA A 170 10.74 -4.45 9.24
CA ALA A 170 9.91 -4.95 8.16
C ALA A 170 10.25 -4.29 6.82
N ILE A 171 10.55 -2.99 6.78
CA ILE A 171 11.01 -2.29 5.58
C ILE A 171 12.40 -2.77 5.16
N ILE A 172 13.30 -3.05 6.11
CA ILE A 172 14.65 -3.59 5.81
C ILE A 172 14.55 -5.00 5.21
N TYR A 173 13.57 -5.78 5.63
CA TYR A 173 13.35 -7.13 5.13
C TYR A 173 12.73 -7.16 3.73
N GLY A 174 11.90 -6.17 3.37
CA GLY A 174 11.29 -6.02 2.05
C GLY A 174 12.26 -5.48 1.01
#